data_0eaaa2402d3abcbb5f0ff9e526fa0fde
#
_entry.id   0eaaa2402d3abcbb5f0ff9e526fa0fde
#
_cell.length_a   1.000
_cell.length_b   1.000
_cell.length_c   1.000
_cell.angle_alpha   90.00
_cell.angle_beta   90.00
_cell.angle_gamma   90.00
#
_symmetry.space_group_name_H-M   'P 1'
#
loop_
_entity.id
_entity.type
_entity.pdbx_description
1 polymer ?
#
loop_
_entity_poly.entity_id
_entity_poly.type
_entity_poly.pdbx_seq_one_letter_code
_entity_poly.pdbx_strand_id
1 'polypeptide(L)'
;YPNVRLNAELTKASSLNRLLRNHELDIAFTMNTAYGHEGIESQPCIPFHIYAVMRNTHPLARLPKVAYSDLLRHSVIMPDVGDRVFNTFQQYLRHDLTKLNVKCIVSDPDEDLAIVEETQSVTFMSKLYLKNHPTLVAKPIIGLENELMSNAHWMKDVPLKRSARILLDIIRQEAIPYINELEKTY
;
A
#
# COMPACT_ATOMS: atom_id res chain seq x y z
N TYR A 1 10.22 25.09 -2.29
CA TYR A 1 10.04 25.58 -0.91
C TYR A 1 11.31 25.38 -0.08
N PRO A 2 12.39 26.19 -0.30
CA PRO A 2 13.71 25.92 0.29
C PRO A 2 13.76 26.01 1.82
N ASN A 3 12.76 26.64 2.43
CA ASN A 3 12.69 26.82 3.89
C ASN A 3 11.81 25.78 4.59
N VAL A 4 11.27 24.81 3.86
CA VAL A 4 10.47 23.72 4.43
C VAL A 4 11.37 22.49 4.61
N ARG A 5 11.43 21.98 5.83
CA ARG A 5 12.03 20.66 6.10
C ARG A 5 10.93 19.62 6.17
N LEU A 6 11.05 18.59 5.36
CA LEU A 6 10.20 17.41 5.40
C LEU A 6 10.92 16.31 6.18
N ASN A 7 10.30 15.82 7.24
CA ASN A 7 10.69 14.61 7.92
C ASN A 7 9.62 13.56 7.64
N ALA A 8 9.99 12.46 6.99
CA ALA A 8 9.08 11.37 6.66
C ALA A 8 9.61 10.08 7.30
N GLU A 9 8.70 9.34 7.93
CA GLU A 9 9.02 8.05 8.53
C GLU A 9 7.94 7.03 8.20
N LEU A 10 8.35 5.79 8.04
CA LEU A 10 7.44 4.65 7.96
C LEU A 10 7.17 4.14 9.38
N THR A 11 5.90 4.06 9.77
CA THR A 11 5.53 3.59 11.10
C THR A 11 4.29 2.72 11.07
N LYS A 12 4.05 1.96 12.14
CA LYS A 12 2.87 1.10 12.24
C LYS A 12 1.60 1.94 12.35
N ALA A 13 0.56 1.56 11.60
CA ALA A 13 -0.73 2.23 11.62
C ALA A 13 -1.32 2.37 13.04
N SER A 14 -1.07 1.40 13.92
CA SER A 14 -1.49 1.44 15.34
C SER A 14 -0.88 2.59 16.13
N SER A 15 0.29 3.11 15.73
CA SER A 15 0.97 4.23 16.39
C SER A 15 0.48 5.60 15.93
N LEU A 16 -0.14 5.70 14.74
CA LEU A 16 -0.48 6.98 14.11
C LEU A 16 -1.41 7.83 14.96
N ASN A 17 -2.42 7.23 15.60
CA ASN A 17 -3.34 7.98 16.47
C ASN A 17 -2.59 8.69 17.61
N ARG A 18 -1.68 7.97 18.28
CA ARG A 18 -0.86 8.53 19.36
C ARG A 18 0.05 9.65 18.84
N LEU A 19 0.74 9.41 17.74
CA LEU A 19 1.69 10.36 17.15
C LEU A 19 0.99 11.66 16.70
N LEU A 20 -0.19 11.56 16.07
CA LEU A 20 -0.98 12.73 15.69
C LEU A 20 -1.49 13.50 16.92
N ARG A 21 -2.03 12.80 17.94
CA ARG A 21 -2.53 13.42 19.17
C ARG A 21 -1.44 14.12 20.00
N ASN A 22 -0.25 13.56 20.00
CA ASN A 22 0.91 14.16 20.68
C ASN A 22 1.60 15.25 19.85
N HIS A 23 1.08 15.57 18.65
CA HIS A 23 1.71 16.50 17.71
C HIS A 23 3.14 16.12 17.30
N GLU A 24 3.48 14.83 17.38
CA GLU A 24 4.74 14.28 16.89
C GLU A 24 4.72 14.16 15.35
N LEU A 25 3.52 14.08 14.75
CA LEU A 25 3.27 14.15 13.31
C LEU A 25 2.28 15.28 13.00
N ASP A 26 2.54 16.03 11.93
CA ASP A 26 1.60 17.02 11.41
C ASP A 26 0.53 16.38 10.51
N ILE A 27 0.93 15.34 9.77
CA ILE A 27 0.09 14.61 8.82
C ILE A 27 0.56 13.15 8.72
N ALA A 28 -0.36 12.24 8.57
CA ALA A 28 -0.06 10.82 8.33
C ALA A 28 -0.79 10.34 7.07
N PHE A 29 -0.22 9.35 6.40
CA PHE A 29 -0.86 8.68 5.25
C PHE A 29 -1.05 7.21 5.57
N THR A 30 -2.22 6.67 5.24
CA THR A 30 -2.49 5.23 5.37
C THR A 30 -3.10 4.68 4.09
N MET A 31 -2.82 3.43 3.80
CA MET A 31 -3.46 2.69 2.71
C MET A 31 -4.84 2.14 3.10
N ASN A 32 -5.40 2.59 4.24
CA ASN A 32 -6.66 2.07 4.76
C ASN A 32 -7.77 3.13 4.70
N THR A 33 -8.87 2.79 4.05
CA THR A 33 -10.08 3.62 3.95
C THR A 33 -10.87 3.71 5.26
N ALA A 34 -10.69 2.76 6.19
CA ALA A 34 -11.46 2.66 7.44
C ALA A 34 -10.76 3.28 8.66
N TYR A 35 -9.77 4.15 8.46
CA TYR A 35 -9.08 4.83 9.55
C TYR A 35 -9.95 5.98 10.09
N GLY A 36 -10.93 5.64 10.94
CA GLY A 36 -11.77 6.62 11.64
C GLY A 36 -11.43 6.61 13.12
N HIS A 37 -10.83 7.68 13.62
CA HIS A 37 -10.65 7.91 15.05
C HIS A 37 -11.25 9.25 15.42
N GLU A 38 -11.90 9.29 16.59
CA GLU A 38 -12.43 10.54 17.15
C GLU A 38 -11.31 11.61 17.23
N GLY A 39 -11.63 12.81 16.77
CA GLY A 39 -10.69 13.94 16.75
C GLY A 39 -9.67 13.91 15.60
N ILE A 40 -9.71 12.93 14.70
CA ILE A 40 -8.87 12.89 13.50
C ILE A 40 -9.72 13.14 12.26
N GLU A 41 -9.29 14.11 11.46
CA GLU A 41 -9.79 14.35 10.11
C GLU A 41 -9.12 13.39 9.15
N SER A 42 -9.90 12.85 8.19
CA SER A 42 -9.41 11.89 7.20
C SER A 42 -9.93 12.28 5.83
N GLN A 43 -9.04 12.40 4.84
CA GLN A 43 -9.44 12.69 3.47
C GLN A 43 -8.79 11.72 2.49
N PRO A 44 -9.52 11.23 1.47
CA PRO A 44 -8.94 10.47 0.37
C PRO A 44 -7.82 11.29 -0.29
N CYS A 45 -6.70 10.64 -0.58
CA CYS A 45 -5.51 11.35 -1.05
C CYS A 45 -4.91 10.73 -2.31
N ILE A 46 -4.42 9.50 -2.24
CA ILE A 46 -3.65 8.88 -3.33
C ILE A 46 -4.38 7.61 -3.79
N PRO A 47 -4.78 7.52 -5.07
CA PRO A 47 -5.30 6.29 -5.64
C PRO A 47 -4.17 5.25 -5.79
N PHE A 48 -4.49 3.98 -5.62
CA PHE A 48 -3.57 2.88 -5.85
C PHE A 48 -4.29 1.58 -6.16
N HIS A 49 -3.57 0.65 -6.79
CA HIS A 49 -4.03 -0.71 -7.02
C HIS A 49 -3.10 -1.70 -6.32
N ILE A 50 -3.65 -2.85 -5.92
CA ILE A 50 -2.88 -3.97 -5.41
C ILE A 50 -2.83 -5.08 -6.47
N TYR A 51 -1.63 -5.58 -6.69
CA TYR A 51 -1.34 -6.64 -7.65
C TYR A 51 -0.72 -7.84 -6.94
N ALA A 52 -0.87 -9.02 -7.53
CA ALA A 52 -0.02 -10.15 -7.22
C ALA A 52 1.35 -9.93 -7.88
N VAL A 53 2.39 -9.77 -7.08
CA VAL A 53 3.77 -9.53 -7.53
C VAL A 53 4.60 -10.79 -7.36
N MET A 54 5.34 -11.16 -8.40
CA MET A 54 6.14 -12.38 -8.45
C MET A 54 7.25 -12.24 -9.46
N ARG A 55 8.20 -13.16 -9.47
CA ARG A 55 9.20 -13.24 -10.54
C ARG A 55 8.53 -13.45 -11.91
N ASN A 56 9.13 -12.88 -12.94
CA ASN A 56 8.69 -13.08 -14.33
C ASN A 56 8.75 -14.54 -14.80
N THR A 57 9.54 -15.39 -14.11
CA THR A 57 9.66 -16.83 -14.34
C THR A 57 8.63 -17.65 -13.57
N HIS A 58 7.85 -17.04 -12.67
CA HIS A 58 6.84 -17.73 -11.88
C HIS A 58 5.72 -18.27 -12.76
N PRO A 59 5.14 -19.47 -12.49
CA PRO A 59 4.05 -20.03 -13.30
C PRO A 59 2.86 -19.07 -13.50
N LEU A 60 2.46 -18.36 -12.44
CA LEU A 60 1.34 -17.40 -12.49
C LEU A 60 1.65 -16.14 -13.33
N ALA A 61 2.93 -15.85 -13.60
CA ALA A 61 3.32 -14.71 -14.43
C ALA A 61 2.80 -14.81 -15.87
N ARG A 62 2.48 -16.03 -16.32
CA ARG A 62 1.91 -16.28 -17.67
C ARG A 62 0.41 -15.98 -17.74
N LEU A 63 -0.25 -15.87 -16.61
CA LEU A 63 -1.69 -15.59 -16.56
C LEU A 63 -1.94 -14.08 -16.81
N PRO A 64 -3.03 -13.72 -17.50
CA PRO A 64 -3.43 -12.33 -17.64
C PRO A 64 -3.88 -11.73 -16.31
N LYS A 65 -4.52 -12.54 -15.45
CA LYS A 65 -4.98 -12.22 -14.10
C LYS A 65 -4.81 -13.43 -13.20
N VAL A 66 -4.66 -13.21 -11.91
CA VAL A 66 -4.48 -14.25 -10.89
C VAL A 66 -5.78 -14.40 -10.09
N ALA A 67 -6.31 -15.60 -10.00
CA ALA A 67 -7.43 -15.90 -9.14
C ALA A 67 -6.95 -16.30 -7.74
N TYR A 68 -7.82 -16.13 -6.73
CA TYR A 68 -7.53 -16.61 -5.37
C TYR A 68 -7.19 -18.11 -5.34
N SER A 69 -7.89 -18.94 -6.13
CA SER A 69 -7.63 -20.38 -6.24
C SER A 69 -6.23 -20.71 -6.75
N ASP A 70 -5.65 -19.84 -7.57
CA ASP A 70 -4.28 -20.00 -8.06
C ASP A 70 -3.28 -19.75 -6.93
N LEU A 71 -3.52 -18.74 -6.09
CA LEU A 71 -2.67 -18.38 -4.95
C LEU A 71 -2.57 -19.51 -3.91
N LEU A 72 -3.62 -20.30 -3.70
CA LEU A 72 -3.64 -21.42 -2.75
C LEU A 72 -2.56 -22.48 -3.00
N ARG A 73 -2.05 -22.55 -4.22
CA ARG A 73 -1.07 -23.57 -4.65
C ARG A 73 0.37 -23.07 -4.57
N HIS A 74 0.56 -21.80 -4.19
CA HIS A 74 1.86 -21.16 -4.19
C HIS A 74 2.21 -20.58 -2.81
N SER A 75 3.49 -20.39 -2.58
CA SER A 75 3.98 -19.71 -1.38
C SER A 75 3.64 -18.22 -1.47
N VAL A 76 3.18 -17.66 -0.37
CA VAL A 76 2.81 -16.24 -0.28
C VAL A 76 3.67 -15.58 0.79
N ILE A 77 4.20 -14.41 0.47
CA ILE A 77 4.74 -13.46 1.42
C ILE A 77 3.65 -12.45 1.69
N MET A 78 3.30 -12.24 2.94
CA MET A 78 2.23 -11.32 3.28
C MET A 78 2.85 -10.01 3.80
N PRO A 79 2.54 -8.86 3.20
CA PRO A 79 2.97 -7.59 3.78
C PRO A 79 2.30 -7.36 5.14
N ASP A 80 3.09 -6.90 6.13
CA ASP A 80 2.57 -6.50 7.45
C ASP A 80 1.88 -5.14 7.35
N VAL A 81 0.69 -5.18 6.85
CA VAL A 81 -0.14 -3.97 6.67
C VAL A 81 -1.08 -3.75 7.86
N GLY A 82 -0.88 -4.52 8.93
CA GLY A 82 -1.71 -4.53 10.14
C GLY A 82 -3.06 -5.23 9.96
N ASP A 83 -3.65 -5.66 11.06
CA ASP A 83 -4.90 -6.46 11.07
C ASP A 83 -6.04 -5.84 10.27
N ARG A 84 -6.15 -4.51 10.25
CA ARG A 84 -7.23 -3.81 9.54
C ARG A 84 -7.07 -3.86 8.03
N VAL A 85 -5.86 -3.79 7.51
CA VAL A 85 -5.61 -3.87 6.08
C VAL A 85 -5.75 -5.31 5.61
N PHE A 86 -5.29 -6.28 6.40
CA PHE A 86 -5.57 -7.69 6.16
C PHE A 86 -7.07 -7.96 6.08
N ASN A 87 -7.86 -7.46 7.03
CA ASN A 87 -9.31 -7.58 7.02
C ASN A 87 -9.95 -6.87 5.82
N THR A 88 -9.44 -5.71 5.44
CA THR A 88 -9.90 -4.99 4.25
C THR A 88 -9.61 -5.79 2.99
N PHE A 89 -8.39 -6.32 2.87
CA PHE A 89 -8.00 -7.18 1.74
C PHE A 89 -8.86 -8.44 1.66
N GLN A 90 -9.16 -9.06 2.81
CA GLN A 90 -10.07 -10.20 2.92
C GLN A 90 -11.50 -9.84 2.49
N GLN A 91 -11.99 -8.65 2.88
CA GLN A 91 -13.32 -8.16 2.48
C GLN A 91 -13.42 -7.93 0.97
N TYR A 92 -12.39 -7.33 0.35
CA TYR A 92 -12.37 -7.11 -1.10
C TYR A 92 -12.30 -8.41 -1.88
N LEU A 93 -11.42 -9.32 -1.50
CA LEU A 93 -11.31 -10.62 -2.15
C LEU A 93 -12.50 -11.54 -1.84
N ARG A 94 -13.27 -11.26 -0.77
CA ARG A 94 -14.35 -12.12 -0.27
C ARG A 94 -13.92 -13.58 -0.05
N HIS A 95 -12.65 -13.78 0.29
CA HIS A 95 -12.04 -15.08 0.50
C HIS A 95 -11.32 -15.13 1.85
N ASP A 96 -11.21 -16.34 2.36
CA ASP A 96 -10.51 -16.61 3.61
C ASP A 96 -9.00 -16.65 3.37
N LEU A 97 -8.31 -15.56 3.67
CA LEU A 97 -6.86 -15.44 3.49
C LEU A 97 -6.06 -16.36 4.41
N THR A 98 -6.67 -16.91 5.46
CA THR A 98 -6.00 -17.88 6.35
C THR A 98 -5.67 -19.19 5.66
N LYS A 99 -6.29 -19.45 4.50
CA LYS A 99 -6.01 -20.63 3.66
C LYS A 99 -4.81 -20.46 2.75
N LEU A 100 -4.27 -19.26 2.63
CA LEU A 100 -3.05 -19.03 1.85
C LEU A 100 -1.85 -19.68 2.53
N ASN A 101 -0.93 -20.19 1.74
CA ASN A 101 0.32 -20.76 2.22
C ASN A 101 1.32 -19.64 2.55
N VAL A 102 1.04 -18.88 3.61
CA VAL A 102 1.88 -17.75 4.05
C VAL A 102 3.17 -18.30 4.64
N LYS A 103 4.32 -17.90 4.06
CA LYS A 103 5.66 -18.31 4.52
C LYS A 103 6.24 -17.35 5.54
N CYS A 104 6.04 -16.06 5.35
CA CYS A 104 6.42 -15.03 6.29
C CYS A 104 5.55 -13.79 6.12
N ILE A 105 5.60 -12.92 7.11
CA ILE A 105 4.99 -11.61 7.11
C ILE A 105 6.13 -10.60 7.18
N VAL A 106 6.14 -9.61 6.30
CA VAL A 106 7.23 -8.65 6.15
C VAL A 106 6.68 -7.23 6.25
N SER A 107 7.34 -6.39 7.06
CA SER A 107 6.88 -5.00 7.28
C SER A 107 7.50 -4.01 6.30
N ASP A 108 8.67 -4.32 5.76
CA ASP A 108 9.40 -3.47 4.83
C ASP A 108 9.15 -3.91 3.39
N PRO A 109 8.66 -3.04 2.49
CA PRO A 109 8.39 -3.39 1.10
C PRO A 109 9.65 -3.83 0.32
N ASP A 110 10.81 -3.26 0.59
CA ASP A 110 12.04 -3.62 -0.11
C ASP A 110 12.55 -5.00 0.33
N GLU A 111 12.41 -5.34 1.61
CA GLU A 111 12.68 -6.70 2.11
C GLU A 111 11.71 -7.73 1.51
N ASP A 112 10.42 -7.39 1.41
CA ASP A 112 9.40 -8.24 0.79
C ASP A 112 9.77 -8.55 -0.67
N LEU A 113 10.10 -7.53 -1.46
CA LEU A 113 10.52 -7.70 -2.86
C LEU A 113 11.81 -8.52 -2.98
N ALA A 114 12.79 -8.29 -2.11
CA ALA A 114 14.03 -9.05 -2.10
C ALA A 114 13.77 -10.55 -1.86
N ILE A 115 12.87 -10.90 -0.95
CA ILE A 115 12.48 -12.30 -0.71
C ILE A 115 11.78 -12.88 -1.95
N VAL A 116 10.89 -12.12 -2.58
CA VAL A 116 10.19 -12.56 -3.80
C VAL A 116 11.17 -12.78 -4.95
N GLU A 117 12.18 -11.93 -5.10
CA GLU A 117 13.23 -12.09 -6.12
C GLU A 117 14.06 -13.34 -5.94
N GLU A 118 14.30 -13.76 -4.70
CA GLU A 118 15.10 -14.95 -4.38
C GLU A 118 14.27 -16.24 -4.30
N THR A 119 12.94 -16.13 -4.32
CA THR A 119 12.05 -17.28 -4.12
C THR A 119 11.05 -17.45 -5.27
N GLN A 120 10.26 -18.50 -5.21
CA GLN A 120 9.09 -18.70 -6.08
C GLN A 120 7.80 -18.32 -5.31
N SER A 121 7.86 -17.22 -4.55
CA SER A 121 6.73 -16.73 -3.78
C SER A 121 6.01 -15.59 -4.50
N VAL A 122 4.78 -15.35 -4.06
CA VAL A 122 3.93 -14.24 -4.52
C VAL A 122 3.72 -13.30 -3.35
N THR A 123 3.80 -11.99 -3.58
CA THR A 123 3.40 -10.96 -2.63
C THR A 123 2.31 -10.05 -3.20
N PHE A 124 1.83 -9.10 -2.41
CA PHE A 124 0.74 -8.19 -2.76
C PHE A 124 1.14 -6.74 -2.54
N MET A 125 1.33 -5.99 -3.62
CA MET A 125 1.67 -4.58 -3.54
C MET A 125 1.31 -3.80 -4.80
N SER A 126 1.50 -2.48 -4.75
CA SER A 126 1.35 -1.61 -5.92
C SER A 126 2.51 -1.77 -6.89
N LYS A 127 2.25 -1.59 -8.17
CA LYS A 127 3.27 -1.55 -9.22
C LYS A 127 4.34 -0.48 -9.00
N LEU A 128 4.04 0.55 -8.22
CA LEU A 128 4.98 1.63 -7.91
C LEU A 128 6.30 1.14 -7.33
N TYR A 129 6.25 0.03 -6.59
CA TYR A 129 7.45 -0.57 -5.99
C TYR A 129 8.33 -1.32 -6.99
N LEU A 130 7.81 -1.65 -8.20
CA LEU A 130 8.54 -2.48 -9.17
C LEU A 130 9.51 -1.71 -10.05
N LYS A 131 9.56 -0.37 -9.96
CA LYS A 131 10.39 0.48 -10.81
C LYS A 131 11.85 0.04 -10.92
N ASN A 132 12.42 -0.46 -9.83
CA ASN A 132 13.81 -0.89 -9.76
C ASN A 132 13.98 -2.43 -9.75
N HIS A 133 12.91 -3.18 -10.03
CA HIS A 133 12.86 -4.64 -9.94
C HIS A 133 12.46 -5.28 -11.29
N PRO A 134 13.35 -5.26 -12.31
CA PRO A 134 13.01 -5.72 -13.66
C PRO A 134 12.76 -7.23 -13.76
N THR A 135 13.13 -7.99 -12.74
CA THR A 135 12.87 -9.43 -12.64
C THR A 135 11.48 -9.76 -12.15
N LEU A 136 10.76 -8.77 -11.60
CA LEU A 136 9.42 -8.91 -11.07
C LEU A 136 8.35 -8.45 -12.06
N VAL A 137 7.18 -9.05 -11.94
CA VAL A 137 5.97 -8.66 -12.68
C VAL A 137 4.78 -8.56 -11.74
N ALA A 138 3.87 -7.65 -12.06
CA ALA A 138 2.62 -7.46 -11.37
C ALA A 138 1.47 -8.01 -12.21
N LYS A 139 0.57 -8.79 -11.59
CA LYS A 139 -0.64 -9.32 -12.23
C LYS A 139 -1.88 -8.86 -11.48
N PRO A 140 -2.92 -8.39 -12.16
CA PRO A 140 -4.20 -8.08 -11.53
C PRO A 140 -4.75 -9.31 -10.80
N ILE A 141 -5.40 -9.07 -9.67
CA ILE A 141 -6.07 -10.11 -8.88
C ILE A 141 -7.56 -10.05 -9.16
N ILE A 142 -8.17 -11.17 -9.52
CA ILE A 142 -9.61 -11.24 -9.77
C ILE A 142 -10.36 -10.91 -8.47
N GLY A 143 -11.26 -9.92 -8.55
CA GLY A 143 -12.02 -9.41 -7.41
C GLY A 143 -11.35 -8.23 -6.67
N LEU A 144 -10.14 -7.82 -7.08
CA LEU A 144 -9.40 -6.68 -6.52
C LEU A 144 -8.99 -5.67 -7.61
N GLU A 145 -9.73 -5.61 -8.70
CA GLU A 145 -9.42 -4.74 -9.82
C GLU A 145 -9.80 -3.27 -9.59
N ASN A 146 -10.57 -2.99 -8.55
CA ASN A 146 -11.00 -1.62 -8.24
C ASN A 146 -9.85 -0.81 -7.65
N GLU A 147 -9.82 0.46 -8.00
CA GLU A 147 -8.94 1.44 -7.40
C GLU A 147 -9.24 1.58 -5.90
N LEU A 148 -8.20 1.54 -5.11
CA LEU A 148 -8.21 1.81 -3.69
C LEU A 148 -7.71 3.22 -3.43
N MET A 149 -8.07 3.80 -2.28
CA MET A 149 -7.62 5.12 -1.90
C MET A 149 -6.82 5.07 -0.59
N SER A 150 -5.62 5.61 -0.63
CA SER A 150 -4.97 6.00 0.61
C SER A 150 -5.63 7.25 1.19
N ASN A 151 -5.49 7.45 2.49
CA ASN A 151 -6.03 8.62 3.15
C ASN A 151 -4.92 9.41 3.82
N ALA A 152 -5.06 10.74 3.78
CA ALA A 152 -4.30 11.66 4.61
C ALA A 152 -5.08 11.95 5.89
N HIS A 153 -4.37 11.97 7.03
CA HIS A 153 -4.95 12.15 8.36
C HIS A 153 -4.23 13.24 9.13
N TRP A 154 -5.00 14.05 9.87
CA TRP A 154 -4.46 15.09 10.77
C TRP A 154 -5.44 15.35 11.91
N MET A 155 -5.02 16.10 12.93
CA MET A 155 -5.91 16.48 14.04
C MET A 155 -7.00 17.44 13.57
N LYS A 156 -8.27 17.12 13.79
CA LYS A 156 -9.43 17.89 13.35
C LYS A 156 -9.47 19.30 13.96
N ASP A 157 -9.17 19.38 15.26
CA ASP A 157 -9.28 20.63 16.03
C ASP A 157 -8.02 21.50 15.95
N VAL A 158 -7.01 21.06 15.19
CA VAL A 158 -5.77 21.80 14.97
C VAL A 158 -5.68 22.22 13.51
N PRO A 159 -5.59 23.53 13.22
CA PRO A 159 -5.43 23.99 11.85
C PRO A 159 -4.20 23.35 11.21
N LEU A 160 -4.39 22.69 10.08
CA LEU A 160 -3.28 22.09 9.35
C LEU A 160 -2.26 23.16 8.97
N LYS A 161 -0.98 22.95 9.29
CA LYS A 161 0.10 23.86 8.97
C LYS A 161 0.11 24.19 7.48
N ARG A 162 0.51 25.41 7.11
CA ARG A 162 0.59 25.82 5.71
C ARG A 162 1.47 24.89 4.88
N SER A 163 2.59 24.42 5.44
CA SER A 163 3.49 23.46 4.77
C SER A 163 2.81 22.11 4.48
N ALA A 164 2.00 21.60 5.41
CA ALA A 164 1.26 20.37 5.23
C ALA A 164 0.15 20.51 4.17
N ARG A 165 -0.54 21.65 4.10
CA ARG A 165 -1.51 21.93 3.00
C ARG A 165 -0.81 21.95 1.64
N ILE A 166 0.32 22.65 1.56
CA ILE A 166 1.14 22.68 0.33
C ILE A 166 1.58 21.26 -0.07
N LEU A 167 1.98 20.43 0.88
CA LEU A 167 2.32 19.03 0.61
C LEU A 167 1.14 18.27 0.00
N LEU A 168 -0.07 18.42 0.55
CA LEU A 168 -1.28 17.80 0.00
C LEU A 168 -1.59 18.30 -1.41
N ASP A 169 -1.40 19.60 -1.66
CA ASP A 169 -1.63 20.17 -2.99
C ASP A 169 -0.61 19.64 -4.00
N ILE A 170 0.66 19.54 -3.63
CA ILE A 170 1.71 18.94 -4.47
C ILE A 170 1.38 17.46 -4.77
N ILE A 171 0.97 16.70 -3.76
CA ILE A 171 0.58 15.30 -3.97
C ILE A 171 -0.55 15.20 -5.00
N ARG A 172 -1.58 16.04 -4.89
CA ARG A 172 -2.70 16.02 -5.82
C ARG A 172 -2.32 16.46 -7.24
N GLN A 173 -1.46 17.46 -7.36
CA GLN A 173 -1.12 18.07 -8.65
C GLN A 173 -0.01 17.31 -9.39
N GLU A 174 0.93 16.73 -8.67
CA GLU A 174 2.15 16.15 -9.25
C GLU A 174 2.21 14.63 -9.05
N ALA A 175 1.99 14.14 -7.82
CA ALA A 175 2.19 12.73 -7.52
C ALA A 175 1.08 11.86 -8.14
N ILE A 176 -0.18 12.28 -8.10
CA ILE A 176 -1.28 11.48 -8.67
C ILE A 176 -1.14 11.32 -10.20
N PRO A 177 -0.88 12.34 -11.00
CA PRO A 177 -0.61 12.17 -12.43
C PRO A 177 0.57 11.24 -12.70
N TYR A 178 1.65 11.34 -11.93
CA TYR A 178 2.82 10.48 -12.05
C TYR A 178 2.50 9.01 -11.73
N ILE A 179 1.74 8.77 -10.66
CA ILE A 179 1.27 7.43 -10.28
C ILE A 179 0.43 6.80 -11.40
N ASN A 180 -0.52 7.57 -11.93
CA ASN A 180 -1.37 7.13 -13.03
C ASN A 180 -0.59 6.79 -14.30
N GLU A 181 0.51 7.47 -14.57
CA GLU A 181 1.41 7.17 -15.69
C GLU A 181 2.18 5.87 -15.44
N LEU A 182 2.73 5.69 -14.25
CA LEU A 182 3.42 4.45 -13.87
C LEU A 182 2.51 3.23 -13.90
N GLU A 183 1.27 3.36 -13.44
CA GLU A 183 0.28 2.27 -13.49
C GLU A 183 -0.04 1.80 -14.93
N LYS A 184 0.17 2.65 -15.93
CA LYS A 184 0.00 2.29 -17.35
C LYS A 184 1.24 1.61 -17.93
N THR A 185 2.42 1.84 -17.35
CA THR A 185 3.71 1.44 -17.92
C THR A 185 4.13 0.04 -17.49
N TYR A 186 3.78 -0.38 -16.30
CA TYR A 186 4.11 -1.69 -15.71
C TYR A 186 2.84 -2.53 -15.60
#